data_94b3c9756374deaa1ec8be930b5eddd2
#
_entry.id   94b3c9756374deaa1ec8be930b5eddd2
#
_cell.length_a   1.000
_cell.length_b   1.000
_cell.length_c   1.000
_cell.angle_alpha   90.00
_cell.angle_beta   90.00
_cell.angle_gamma   90.00
#
_symmetry.space_group_name_H-M   'P 1'
#
loop_
_entity.id
_entity.type
_entity.pdbx_description
1 polymer ?
#
loop_
_entity_poly.entity_id
_entity_poly.type
_entity_poly.pdbx_seq_one_letter_code
_entity_poly.pdbx_strand_id
1 'polypeptide(L)'
;MSRSSRRCRQGLPYRYTAADTLILSQNLLQHLSKFKLDIVSNALNLPDFNHHRAGDDAMTCGLIMTKLMAMLEEEHDIHTLQTINPAMVKLRSGGRITDRQARHIILFAKNQVGLRNLYHLISNSNLKHFRRVPRIPKSELLEMREGLIIGSACEAGELFQAILDRKSHDELKRIASFYDFLEVQPLANNRFMLDNEKYEAKTDEDLQAYNRKIVQLGEELGEMVVATGDVHFLNPEDEVFRHILLATKGFADADKPMPLYFRTTDDMLAEFSYLGEEKAYEIVVENPNKIADMCETMRPVPHNLFAPKIENSVEDLKSLVYGKFRRLYGDNPPEGFAK
;
A
#
# COMPACT_ATOMS: atom_id res chain seq x y z
N MET A 1 12.96 19.64 -0.79
CA MET A 1 12.27 19.99 0.48
C MET A 1 11.51 21.31 0.31
N SER A 2 10.19 21.30 0.43
CA SER A 2 9.39 22.53 0.28
C SER A 2 9.59 23.48 1.48
N ARG A 3 9.36 24.79 1.28
CA ARG A 3 9.41 25.79 2.38
C ARG A 3 8.44 25.45 3.54
N SER A 4 7.38 24.67 3.28
CA SER A 4 6.43 24.23 4.30
C SER A 4 7.06 23.30 5.34
N SER A 5 7.96 22.40 4.94
CA SER A 5 8.63 21.47 5.85
C SER A 5 9.59 22.18 6.83
N ARG A 6 10.24 23.29 6.41
CA ARG A 6 11.13 24.08 7.30
C ARG A 6 10.37 24.87 8.35
N ARG A 7 9.18 25.43 8.05
CA ARG A 7 8.37 26.18 9.02
C ARG A 7 7.73 25.26 10.07
N CYS A 8 7.31 24.05 9.70
CA CYS A 8 6.87 23.05 10.69
C CYS A 8 7.98 22.68 11.68
N ARG A 9 9.26 22.60 11.23
CA ARG A 9 10.40 22.35 12.12
C ARG A 9 10.66 23.45 13.16
N GLN A 10 10.19 24.66 12.92
CA GLN A 10 10.36 25.81 13.82
C GLN A 10 9.13 26.05 14.73
N GLY A 11 8.16 25.11 14.75
CA GLY A 11 6.95 25.24 15.57
C GLY A 11 6.01 26.37 15.17
N LEU A 12 6.18 26.96 13.97
CA LEU A 12 5.32 28.04 13.49
C LEU A 12 4.02 27.46 12.92
N PRO A 13 2.83 27.98 13.33
CA PRO A 13 1.56 27.50 12.81
C PRO A 13 1.46 27.74 11.29
N TYR A 14 1.23 26.66 10.55
CA TYR A 14 1.05 26.71 9.10
C TYR A 14 -0.41 26.40 8.77
N ARG A 15 -1.21 27.43 8.53
CA ARG A 15 -2.67 27.34 8.30
C ARG A 15 -3.07 27.54 6.83
N TYR A 16 -2.25 27.09 5.88
CA TYR A 16 -2.56 27.27 4.46
C TYR A 16 -2.86 25.93 3.81
N THR A 17 -3.85 25.92 2.92
CA THR A 17 -4.07 24.81 1.99
C THR A 17 -2.95 24.80 0.96
N ALA A 18 -2.25 23.69 0.82
CA ALA A 18 -1.20 23.53 -0.18
C ALA A 18 -1.79 22.86 -1.44
N ALA A 19 -1.52 23.44 -2.60
CA ALA A 19 -1.73 22.79 -3.88
C ALA A 19 -0.38 22.34 -4.44
N ASP A 20 -0.32 21.12 -4.97
CA ASP A 20 0.91 20.51 -5.49
C ASP A 20 0.86 20.47 -7.02
N THR A 21 1.79 21.21 -7.67
CA THR A 21 1.89 21.28 -9.13
C THR A 21 2.20 19.91 -9.76
N LEU A 22 2.95 19.04 -9.06
CA LEU A 22 3.25 17.70 -9.55
C LEU A 22 1.98 16.85 -9.65
N ILE A 23 1.16 16.86 -8.58
CA ILE A 23 -0.11 16.11 -8.56
C ILE A 23 -1.07 16.63 -9.61
N LEU A 24 -1.21 17.95 -9.73
CA LEU A 24 -2.06 18.55 -10.77
C LEU A 24 -1.57 18.19 -12.17
N SER A 25 -0.26 18.33 -12.46
CA SER A 25 0.31 17.97 -13.76
C SER A 25 0.09 16.50 -14.10
N GLN A 26 0.21 15.60 -13.15
CA GLN A 26 -0.01 14.18 -13.35
C GLN A 26 -1.45 13.83 -13.73
N ASN A 27 -2.41 14.62 -13.31
CA ASN A 27 -3.82 14.40 -13.61
C ASN A 27 -4.27 15.13 -14.90
N LEU A 28 -3.76 16.30 -15.16
CA LEU A 28 -4.16 17.11 -16.31
C LEU A 28 -3.34 16.81 -17.57
N LEU A 29 -2.04 16.51 -17.43
CA LEU A 29 -1.14 16.23 -18.54
C LEU A 29 -0.87 14.71 -18.67
N GLN A 30 -1.93 13.92 -18.77
CA GLN A 30 -1.86 12.45 -18.78
C GLN A 30 -1.05 11.86 -19.95
N HIS A 31 -0.82 12.62 -21.00
CA HIS A 31 0.00 12.24 -22.14
C HIS A 31 1.50 12.21 -21.84
N LEU A 32 1.94 12.84 -20.75
CA LEU A 32 3.35 12.87 -20.37
C LEU A 32 3.78 11.57 -19.67
N SER A 33 4.97 11.07 -20.00
CA SER A 33 5.58 9.91 -19.34
C SER A 33 6.41 10.26 -18.10
N LYS A 34 6.84 11.52 -18.00
CA LYS A 34 7.68 12.06 -16.91
C LYS A 34 7.20 13.46 -16.53
N PHE A 35 7.34 13.81 -15.25
CA PHE A 35 6.85 15.06 -14.67
C PHE A 35 7.96 15.83 -13.95
N LYS A 36 9.16 15.87 -14.56
CA LYS A 36 10.22 16.79 -14.12
C LYS A 36 9.82 18.21 -14.46
N LEU A 37 10.35 19.19 -13.74
CA LEU A 37 9.98 20.60 -13.87
C LEU A 37 10.18 21.11 -15.30
N ASP A 38 11.32 20.75 -15.93
CA ASP A 38 11.64 21.06 -17.34
C ASP A 38 10.62 20.47 -18.33
N ILE A 39 10.26 19.20 -18.14
CA ILE A 39 9.33 18.50 -19.04
C ILE A 39 7.93 19.10 -18.95
N VAL A 40 7.47 19.41 -17.74
CA VAL A 40 6.14 20.03 -17.53
C VAL A 40 6.14 21.45 -18.04
N SER A 41 7.19 22.24 -17.81
CA SER A 41 7.35 23.59 -18.32
C SER A 41 7.27 23.62 -19.86
N ASN A 42 8.03 22.75 -20.51
CA ASN A 42 8.02 22.63 -21.97
C ASN A 42 6.66 22.18 -22.52
N ALA A 43 6.01 21.23 -21.87
CA ALA A 43 4.67 20.76 -22.29
C ALA A 43 3.58 21.85 -22.19
N LEU A 44 3.76 22.81 -21.27
CA LEU A 44 2.88 23.96 -21.09
C LEU A 44 3.33 25.20 -21.89
N ASN A 45 4.35 25.06 -22.72
CA ASN A 45 4.95 26.16 -23.52
C ASN A 45 5.35 27.37 -22.66
N LEU A 46 5.96 27.10 -21.50
CA LEU A 46 6.50 28.14 -20.62
C LEU A 46 7.90 28.55 -21.03
N PRO A 47 8.37 29.75 -20.66
CA PRO A 47 9.73 30.21 -20.95
C PRO A 47 10.82 29.28 -20.38
N ASP A 48 11.94 29.18 -21.06
CA ASP A 48 13.12 28.48 -20.58
C ASP A 48 13.64 29.09 -19.28
N PHE A 49 14.19 28.28 -18.40
CA PHE A 49 14.70 28.70 -17.09
C PHE A 49 15.99 27.97 -16.73
N ASN A 50 16.78 28.58 -15.83
CA ASN A 50 18.04 27.97 -15.36
C ASN A 50 17.76 27.00 -14.23
N HIS A 51 17.86 25.70 -14.54
CA HIS A 51 17.70 24.63 -13.56
C HIS A 51 18.66 24.78 -12.37
N HIS A 52 18.16 24.34 -11.20
CA HIS A 52 18.88 24.34 -9.92
C HIS A 52 19.17 25.72 -9.33
N ARG A 53 18.57 26.77 -9.86
CA ARG A 53 18.48 28.07 -9.19
C ARG A 53 17.14 28.18 -8.48
N ALA A 54 17.16 28.26 -7.16
CA ALA A 54 15.97 28.24 -6.32
C ALA A 54 14.91 29.31 -6.69
N GLY A 55 15.34 30.47 -7.20
CA GLY A 55 14.46 31.53 -7.69
C GLY A 55 13.77 31.16 -9.00
N ASP A 56 14.52 30.64 -9.96
CA ASP A 56 14.01 30.26 -11.27
C ASP A 56 13.10 29.03 -11.17
N ASP A 57 13.48 28.03 -10.37
CA ASP A 57 12.66 26.86 -10.09
C ASP A 57 11.32 27.26 -9.42
N ALA A 58 11.36 28.19 -8.46
CA ALA A 58 10.16 28.68 -7.78
C ALA A 58 9.25 29.49 -8.72
N MET A 59 9.82 30.33 -9.59
CA MET A 59 9.07 31.07 -10.61
C MET A 59 8.39 30.12 -11.59
N THR A 60 9.13 29.14 -12.10
CA THR A 60 8.60 28.12 -13.02
C THR A 60 7.49 27.31 -12.40
N CYS A 61 7.61 26.90 -11.11
CA CYS A 61 6.51 26.27 -10.37
C CYS A 61 5.28 27.17 -10.28
N GLY A 62 5.46 28.47 -10.08
CA GLY A 62 4.38 29.45 -10.06
C GLY A 62 3.67 29.56 -11.43
N LEU A 63 4.42 29.64 -12.51
CA LEU A 63 3.89 29.68 -13.87
C LEU A 63 3.15 28.38 -14.24
N ILE A 64 3.71 27.22 -13.88
CA ILE A 64 3.05 25.92 -14.03
C ILE A 64 1.71 25.91 -13.29
N MET A 65 1.71 26.34 -12.00
CA MET A 65 0.46 26.41 -11.22
C MET A 65 -0.59 27.28 -11.90
N THR A 66 -0.21 28.47 -12.39
CA THR A 66 -1.11 29.38 -13.08
C THR A 66 -1.72 28.74 -14.34
N LYS A 67 -0.91 28.05 -15.15
CA LYS A 67 -1.40 27.35 -16.33
C LYS A 67 -2.33 26.19 -16.01
N LEU A 68 -1.97 25.39 -15.01
CA LEU A 68 -2.81 24.26 -14.58
C LEU A 68 -4.15 24.73 -13.99
N MET A 69 -4.17 25.85 -13.28
CA MET A 69 -5.39 26.46 -12.77
C MET A 69 -6.28 26.98 -13.91
N ALA A 70 -5.69 27.61 -14.93
CA ALA A 70 -6.43 28.03 -16.13
C ALA A 70 -7.04 26.82 -16.87
N MET A 71 -6.30 25.72 -17.03
CA MET A 71 -6.84 24.48 -17.63
C MET A 71 -8.01 23.90 -16.81
N LEU A 72 -7.91 23.94 -15.47
CA LEU A 72 -9.00 23.50 -14.59
C LEU A 72 -10.26 24.35 -14.79
N GLU A 73 -10.11 25.65 -14.98
CA GLU A 73 -11.21 26.57 -15.21
C GLU A 73 -11.81 26.42 -16.61
N GLU A 74 -10.97 26.42 -17.64
CA GLU A 74 -11.39 26.43 -19.03
C GLU A 74 -11.89 25.06 -19.56
N GLU A 75 -11.22 23.98 -19.16
CA GLU A 75 -11.50 22.64 -19.68
C GLU A 75 -12.41 21.80 -18.77
N HIS A 76 -12.45 22.10 -17.47
CA HIS A 76 -13.11 21.28 -16.47
C HIS A 76 -14.14 22.01 -15.60
N ASP A 77 -14.37 23.30 -15.83
CA ASP A 77 -15.34 24.15 -15.09
C ASP A 77 -15.10 24.15 -13.57
N ILE A 78 -13.83 24.23 -13.17
CA ILE A 78 -13.40 24.18 -11.76
C ILE A 78 -12.88 25.55 -11.34
N HIS A 79 -13.67 26.27 -10.57
CA HIS A 79 -13.39 27.66 -10.18
C HIS A 79 -12.96 27.83 -8.72
N THR A 80 -12.99 26.77 -7.91
CA THR A 80 -12.67 26.87 -6.48
C THR A 80 -11.70 25.76 -6.02
N LEU A 81 -10.86 26.07 -5.04
CA LEU A 81 -9.91 25.10 -4.48
C LEU A 81 -10.61 23.89 -3.86
N GLN A 82 -11.83 24.05 -3.33
CA GLN A 82 -12.62 22.99 -2.73
C GLN A 82 -13.07 21.94 -3.74
N THR A 83 -13.26 22.34 -5.00
CA THR A 83 -13.72 21.44 -6.07
C THR A 83 -12.59 20.74 -6.82
N ILE A 84 -11.32 21.15 -6.62
CA ILE A 84 -10.16 20.54 -7.30
C ILE A 84 -10.03 19.05 -6.96
N ASN A 85 -10.05 18.67 -5.70
CA ASN A 85 -9.86 17.27 -5.29
C ASN A 85 -10.95 16.33 -5.84
N PRO A 86 -12.25 16.64 -5.72
CA PRO A 86 -13.31 15.86 -6.35
C PRO A 86 -13.14 15.74 -7.87
N ALA A 87 -12.75 16.82 -8.54
CA ALA A 87 -12.53 16.83 -9.97
C ALA A 87 -11.32 15.97 -10.38
N MET A 88 -10.21 16.04 -9.63
CA MET A 88 -9.06 15.17 -9.85
C MET A 88 -9.41 13.69 -9.71
N VAL A 89 -10.25 13.33 -8.73
CA VAL A 89 -10.77 11.96 -8.59
C VAL A 89 -11.59 11.56 -9.82
N LYS A 90 -12.47 12.44 -10.31
CA LYS A 90 -13.29 12.18 -11.49
C LYS A 90 -12.46 12.05 -12.78
N LEU A 91 -11.44 12.88 -12.96
CA LEU A 91 -10.49 12.79 -14.06
C LEU A 91 -9.66 11.49 -14.02
N ARG A 92 -9.29 11.03 -12.83
CA ARG A 92 -8.58 9.76 -12.64
C ARG A 92 -9.42 8.53 -12.99
N SER A 93 -10.72 8.56 -12.77
CA SER A 93 -11.60 7.40 -13.03
C SER A 93 -11.69 7.04 -14.52
N GLY A 94 -11.37 7.98 -15.43
CA GLY A 94 -11.26 7.72 -16.87
C GLY A 94 -9.83 7.52 -17.39
N GLY A 95 -8.81 7.64 -16.55
CA GLY A 95 -7.40 7.73 -16.94
C GLY A 95 -6.45 6.79 -16.21
N ARG A 96 -5.18 6.90 -16.56
CA ARG A 96 -4.07 6.14 -15.97
C ARG A 96 -3.90 6.53 -14.50
N ILE A 97 -3.98 5.58 -13.57
CA ILE A 97 -3.61 5.82 -12.17
C ILE A 97 -2.15 6.31 -12.12
N THR A 98 -1.95 7.58 -11.73
CA THR A 98 -0.63 8.23 -11.73
C THR A 98 0.14 8.01 -10.44
N ASP A 99 -0.53 7.66 -9.35
CA ASP A 99 0.16 7.28 -8.11
C ASP A 99 0.89 5.96 -8.33
N ARG A 100 2.21 6.04 -8.35
CA ARG A 100 3.10 4.90 -8.58
C ARG A 100 3.46 4.18 -7.29
N GLN A 101 3.12 4.72 -6.14
CA GLN A 101 3.48 4.17 -4.85
C GLN A 101 2.35 3.28 -4.33
N ALA A 102 2.59 1.97 -4.34
CA ALA A 102 1.79 1.05 -3.54
C ALA A 102 2.20 1.18 -2.07
N ARG A 103 1.24 1.07 -1.16
CA ARG A 103 1.44 1.03 0.29
C ARG A 103 1.01 -0.33 0.81
N HIS A 104 1.70 -0.82 1.83
CA HIS A 104 1.26 -2.04 2.49
C HIS A 104 -0.04 -1.81 3.24
N ILE A 105 -0.87 -2.84 3.30
CA ILE A 105 -2.12 -2.87 4.04
C ILE A 105 -2.37 -4.29 4.53
N ILE A 106 -2.96 -4.43 5.71
CA ILE A 106 -3.38 -5.73 6.24
C ILE A 106 -4.89 -5.86 6.07
N LEU A 107 -5.33 -7.00 5.60
CA LEU A 107 -6.74 -7.34 5.44
C LEU A 107 -7.02 -8.69 6.11
N PHE A 108 -7.90 -8.71 7.11
CA PHE A 108 -8.46 -9.94 7.67
C PHE A 108 -9.88 -10.14 7.17
N ALA A 109 -10.22 -11.37 6.82
CA ALA A 109 -11.61 -11.76 6.61
C ALA A 109 -12.25 -12.03 7.97
N LYS A 110 -13.25 -11.22 8.34
CA LYS A 110 -13.99 -11.35 9.59
C LYS A 110 -15.01 -12.49 9.53
N ASN A 111 -15.61 -12.69 8.37
CA ASN A 111 -16.67 -13.67 8.12
C ASN A 111 -16.67 -14.11 6.65
N GLN A 112 -17.64 -14.95 6.28
CA GLN A 112 -17.74 -15.49 4.92
C GLN A 112 -17.90 -14.40 3.83
N VAL A 113 -18.58 -13.28 4.15
CA VAL A 113 -18.70 -12.13 3.23
C VAL A 113 -17.33 -11.49 3.03
N GLY A 114 -16.60 -11.25 4.11
CA GLY A 114 -15.24 -10.71 4.05
C GLY A 114 -14.27 -11.63 3.29
N LEU A 115 -14.37 -12.96 3.47
CA LEU A 115 -13.56 -13.91 2.72
C LEU A 115 -13.81 -13.82 1.20
N ARG A 116 -15.08 -13.72 0.79
CA ARG A 116 -15.44 -13.52 -0.61
C ARG A 116 -14.90 -12.20 -1.15
N ASN A 117 -15.08 -11.12 -0.40
CA ASN A 117 -14.60 -9.79 -0.78
C ASN A 117 -13.07 -9.76 -0.90
N LEU A 118 -12.37 -10.40 0.05
CA LEU A 118 -10.91 -10.54 0.00
C LEU A 118 -10.45 -11.26 -1.29
N TYR A 119 -11.09 -12.35 -1.67
CA TYR A 119 -10.78 -13.07 -2.92
C TYR A 119 -11.04 -12.21 -4.16
N HIS A 120 -12.12 -11.43 -4.18
CA HIS A 120 -12.39 -10.50 -5.28
C HIS A 120 -11.33 -9.40 -5.36
N LEU A 121 -10.95 -8.79 -4.25
CA LEU A 121 -9.90 -7.76 -4.18
C LEU A 121 -8.55 -8.30 -4.67
N ILE A 122 -8.16 -9.51 -4.21
CA ILE A 122 -6.91 -10.15 -4.66
C ILE A 122 -6.96 -10.46 -6.16
N SER A 123 -8.08 -11.01 -6.66
CA SER A 123 -8.25 -11.30 -8.08
C SER A 123 -8.17 -10.03 -8.92
N ASN A 124 -8.87 -8.97 -8.54
CA ASN A 124 -8.85 -7.70 -9.24
C ASN A 124 -7.48 -7.02 -9.19
N SER A 125 -6.78 -7.12 -8.06
CA SER A 125 -5.42 -6.58 -7.91
C SER A 125 -4.42 -7.20 -8.90
N ASN A 126 -4.60 -8.48 -9.23
CA ASN A 126 -3.76 -9.20 -10.18
C ASN A 126 -4.23 -9.04 -11.63
N LEU A 127 -5.54 -9.05 -11.88
CA LEU A 127 -6.09 -9.06 -13.25
C LEU A 127 -6.30 -7.65 -13.82
N LYS A 128 -6.70 -6.68 -12.98
CA LYS A 128 -7.07 -5.32 -13.42
C LYS A 128 -6.05 -4.27 -13.02
N HIS A 129 -5.44 -4.42 -11.83
CA HIS A 129 -4.65 -3.36 -11.20
C HIS A 129 -3.18 -3.71 -11.03
N PHE A 130 -2.71 -4.78 -11.67
CA PHE A 130 -1.30 -5.20 -11.59
C PHE A 130 -0.39 -4.18 -12.26
N ARG A 131 0.59 -3.67 -11.49
CA ARG A 131 1.66 -2.79 -11.98
C ARG A 131 2.96 -3.09 -11.25
N ARG A 132 3.77 -3.98 -11.79
CA ARG A 132 4.95 -4.58 -11.15
C ARG A 132 4.59 -5.43 -9.93
N VAL A 133 3.63 -4.98 -9.13
CA VAL A 133 3.04 -5.67 -7.99
C VAL A 133 1.51 -5.56 -8.06
N PRO A 134 0.78 -6.52 -7.45
CA PRO A 134 -0.67 -6.41 -7.29
C PRO A 134 -1.02 -5.15 -6.46
N ARG A 135 -2.07 -4.43 -6.85
CA ARG A 135 -2.53 -3.23 -6.15
C ARG A 135 -4.03 -3.26 -5.95
N ILE A 136 -4.46 -2.75 -4.83
CA ILE A 136 -5.89 -2.57 -4.53
C ILE A 136 -6.16 -1.07 -4.49
N PRO A 137 -6.97 -0.51 -5.42
CA PRO A 137 -7.41 0.86 -5.32
C PRO A 137 -8.22 1.06 -4.03
N LYS A 138 -7.96 2.16 -3.32
CA LYS A 138 -8.64 2.47 -2.05
C LYS A 138 -10.17 2.59 -2.22
N SER A 139 -10.62 3.08 -3.39
CA SER A 139 -12.05 3.13 -3.74
C SER A 139 -12.68 1.74 -3.82
N GLU A 140 -12.01 0.78 -4.47
CA GLU A 140 -12.51 -0.59 -4.58
C GLU A 140 -12.49 -1.31 -3.23
N LEU A 141 -11.47 -1.05 -2.41
CA LEU A 141 -11.42 -1.56 -1.04
C LEU A 141 -12.60 -1.05 -0.20
N LEU A 142 -12.98 0.23 -0.35
CA LEU A 142 -14.14 0.81 0.34
C LEU A 142 -15.45 0.19 -0.10
N GLU A 143 -15.62 -0.09 -1.39
CA GLU A 143 -16.81 -0.75 -1.94
C GLU A 143 -16.97 -2.20 -1.42
N MET A 144 -15.85 -2.87 -1.15
CA MET A 144 -15.79 -4.26 -0.68
C MET A 144 -15.39 -4.40 0.79
N ARG A 145 -15.54 -3.33 1.59
CA ARG A 145 -15.09 -3.31 3.00
C ARG A 145 -15.88 -4.25 3.90
N GLU A 146 -17.14 -4.58 3.54
CA GLU A 146 -17.98 -5.40 4.36
C GLU A 146 -17.34 -6.75 4.70
N GLY A 147 -17.34 -7.10 5.99
CA GLY A 147 -16.75 -8.34 6.50
C GLY A 147 -15.23 -8.37 6.51
N LEU A 148 -14.56 -7.25 6.25
CA LEU A 148 -13.10 -7.10 6.36
C LEU A 148 -12.74 -6.30 7.62
N ILE A 149 -11.56 -6.62 8.20
CA ILE A 149 -10.86 -5.82 9.19
C ILE A 149 -9.58 -5.31 8.51
N ILE A 150 -9.34 -4.01 8.59
CA ILE A 150 -8.27 -3.33 7.85
C ILE A 150 -7.24 -2.78 8.82
N GLY A 151 -5.98 -3.21 8.69
CA GLY A 151 -4.85 -2.73 9.49
C GLY A 151 -3.91 -1.81 8.73
N SER A 152 -3.25 -0.89 9.47
CA SER A 152 -2.37 0.13 8.89
C SER A 152 -1.05 -0.40 8.31
N ALA A 153 -0.71 -1.64 8.61
CA ALA A 153 0.53 -2.33 8.23
C ALA A 153 1.82 -1.68 8.77
N CYS A 154 2.96 -2.19 8.30
CA CYS A 154 4.31 -1.86 8.75
C CYS A 154 4.78 -0.46 8.30
N GLU A 155 6.10 -0.23 8.31
CA GLU A 155 6.74 1.02 7.88
C GLU A 155 6.46 1.37 6.40
N ALA A 156 6.13 0.38 5.56
CA ALA A 156 5.73 0.60 4.17
C ALA A 156 4.23 0.94 4.03
N GLY A 157 3.46 0.95 5.10
CA GLY A 157 2.06 1.38 5.17
C GLY A 157 1.88 2.90 4.99
N GLU A 158 0.67 3.32 4.62
CA GLU A 158 0.37 4.75 4.38
C GLU A 158 0.55 5.59 5.65
N LEU A 159 0.12 5.09 6.81
CA LEU A 159 0.20 5.82 8.06
C LEU A 159 1.64 6.06 8.50
N PHE A 160 2.47 5.00 8.52
CA PHE A 160 3.86 5.13 8.93
C PHE A 160 4.63 6.04 7.97
N GLN A 161 4.43 5.91 6.66
CA GLN A 161 5.04 6.80 5.66
C GLN A 161 4.59 8.26 5.83
N ALA A 162 3.33 8.49 6.20
CA ALA A 162 2.85 9.84 6.49
C ALA A 162 3.52 10.45 7.73
N ILE A 163 3.86 9.63 8.74
CA ILE A 163 4.65 10.05 9.90
C ILE A 163 6.08 10.43 9.48
N LEU A 164 6.73 9.59 8.66
CA LEU A 164 8.07 9.87 8.11
C LEU A 164 8.08 11.13 7.24
N ASP A 165 7.01 11.36 6.47
CA ASP A 165 6.82 12.58 5.67
C ASP A 165 6.43 13.80 6.50
N ARG A 166 6.32 13.66 7.84
CA ARG A 166 5.94 14.73 8.79
C ARG A 166 4.64 15.43 8.40
N LYS A 167 3.63 14.65 8.03
CA LYS A 167 2.30 15.17 7.79
C LYS A 167 1.74 15.84 9.04
N SER A 168 0.81 16.78 8.85
CA SER A 168 0.15 17.43 9.98
C SER A 168 -0.61 16.42 10.84
N HIS A 169 -0.83 16.76 12.11
CA HIS A 169 -1.56 15.90 13.03
C HIS A 169 -2.96 15.56 12.50
N ASP A 170 -3.66 16.56 11.94
CA ASP A 170 -4.99 16.37 11.33
C ASP A 170 -4.96 15.44 10.11
N GLU A 171 -3.91 15.51 9.28
CA GLU A 171 -3.73 14.58 8.18
C GLU A 171 -3.46 13.15 8.68
N LEU A 172 -2.63 13.00 9.73
CA LEU A 172 -2.36 11.70 10.34
C LEU A 172 -3.63 11.09 10.92
N LYS A 173 -4.45 11.86 11.63
CA LYS A 173 -5.76 11.42 12.14
C LYS A 173 -6.69 10.98 11.00
N ARG A 174 -6.78 11.76 9.93
CA ARG A 174 -7.58 11.41 8.75
C ARG A 174 -7.11 10.13 8.07
N ILE A 175 -5.80 9.87 8.03
CA ILE A 175 -5.24 8.64 7.49
C ILE A 175 -5.52 7.47 8.43
N ALA A 176 -5.26 7.65 9.72
CA ALA A 176 -5.44 6.62 10.74
C ALA A 176 -6.90 6.16 10.86
N SER A 177 -7.87 7.08 10.79
CA SER A 177 -9.31 6.76 10.84
C SER A 177 -9.84 5.91 9.67
N PHE A 178 -9.01 5.62 8.68
CA PHE A 178 -9.37 4.68 7.61
C PHE A 178 -9.28 3.23 8.06
N TYR A 179 -8.45 2.93 9.04
CA TYR A 179 -8.12 1.58 9.51
C TYR A 179 -9.00 1.18 10.71
N ASP A 180 -9.25 -0.11 10.85
CA ASP A 180 -9.95 -0.70 12.01
C ASP A 180 -8.97 -0.98 13.16
N PHE A 181 -7.67 -1.05 12.86
CA PHE A 181 -6.60 -1.08 13.85
C PHE A 181 -5.30 -0.50 13.28
N LEU A 182 -4.45 0.00 14.16
CA LEU A 182 -3.13 0.51 13.84
C LEU A 182 -2.07 -0.49 14.28
N GLU A 183 -0.97 -0.58 13.53
CA GLU A 183 0.10 -1.53 13.78
C GLU A 183 1.38 -0.83 14.23
N VAL A 184 2.05 -1.43 15.19
CA VAL A 184 3.42 -1.12 15.60
C VAL A 184 4.26 -2.39 15.59
N GLN A 185 5.56 -2.26 15.32
CA GLN A 185 6.49 -3.37 15.27
C GLN A 185 7.68 -3.15 16.21
N PRO A 186 8.41 -4.21 16.62
CA PRO A 186 9.64 -4.09 17.36
C PRO A 186 10.61 -3.10 16.70
N LEU A 187 11.36 -2.34 17.51
CA LEU A 187 12.29 -1.34 16.98
C LEU A 187 13.31 -1.96 16.03
N ALA A 188 13.71 -3.20 16.31
CA ALA A 188 14.67 -3.94 15.51
C ALA A 188 14.24 -4.13 14.06
N ASN A 189 12.93 -4.22 13.77
CA ASN A 189 12.38 -4.32 12.42
C ASN A 189 12.66 -3.06 11.59
N ASN A 190 12.83 -1.91 12.24
CA ASN A 190 13.03 -0.61 11.62
C ASN A 190 14.46 -0.04 11.79
N ARG A 191 15.40 -0.79 12.38
CA ARG A 191 16.79 -0.34 12.60
C ARG A 191 17.53 0.02 11.32
N PHE A 192 17.16 -0.55 10.18
CA PHE A 192 17.71 -0.19 8.88
C PHE A 192 17.55 1.32 8.54
N MET A 193 16.65 2.01 9.23
CA MET A 193 16.44 3.46 9.07
C MET A 193 17.58 4.27 9.71
N LEU A 194 18.24 3.76 10.76
CA LEU A 194 19.26 4.48 11.52
C LEU A 194 20.52 4.75 10.69
N ASP A 195 20.88 3.79 9.84
CA ASP A 195 22.07 3.84 9.00
C ASP A 195 21.80 4.37 7.58
N ASN A 196 20.57 4.82 7.31
CA ASN A 196 20.16 5.25 5.99
C ASN A 196 19.84 6.75 5.97
N GLU A 197 20.60 7.51 5.19
CA GLU A 197 20.45 8.96 5.04
C GLU A 197 19.05 9.42 4.56
N LYS A 198 18.28 8.52 3.96
CA LYS A 198 16.90 8.80 3.55
C LYS A 198 15.99 9.09 4.74
N TYR A 199 16.30 8.51 5.90
CA TYR A 199 15.50 8.63 7.11
C TYR A 199 16.16 9.60 8.10
N GLU A 200 15.32 10.26 8.89
CA GLU A 200 15.80 11.23 9.89
C GLU A 200 16.14 10.56 11.23
N ALA A 201 15.59 9.36 11.49
CA ALA A 201 15.89 8.58 12.69
C ALA A 201 17.37 8.23 12.74
N LYS A 202 17.98 8.43 13.92
CA LYS A 202 19.40 8.15 14.18
C LYS A 202 19.60 7.34 15.45
N THR A 203 18.57 7.22 16.27
CA THR A 203 18.60 6.53 17.56
C THR A 203 17.37 5.65 17.75
N ASP A 204 17.45 4.70 18.69
CA ASP A 204 16.30 3.88 19.07
C ASP A 204 15.16 4.76 19.64
N GLU A 205 15.47 5.88 20.28
CA GLU A 205 14.48 6.87 20.77
C GLU A 205 13.67 7.48 19.64
N ASP A 206 14.30 7.73 18.48
CA ASP A 206 13.59 8.22 17.29
C ASP A 206 12.61 7.16 16.76
N LEU A 207 13.00 5.89 16.74
CA LEU A 207 12.11 4.78 16.35
C LEU A 207 10.97 4.61 17.37
N GLN A 208 11.26 4.72 18.68
CA GLN A 208 10.23 4.73 19.72
C GLN A 208 9.25 5.89 19.53
N ALA A 209 9.72 7.06 19.12
CA ALA A 209 8.86 8.22 18.88
C ALA A 209 7.84 7.95 17.74
N TYR A 210 8.21 7.20 16.71
CA TYR A 210 7.27 6.79 15.68
C TYR A 210 6.20 5.87 16.22
N ASN A 211 6.57 4.84 16.99
CA ASN A 211 5.61 3.93 17.62
C ASN A 211 4.70 4.65 18.62
N ARG A 212 5.27 5.53 19.47
CA ARG A 212 4.47 6.35 20.40
C ARG A 212 3.48 7.24 19.66
N LYS A 213 3.85 7.75 18.46
CA LYS A 213 2.95 8.56 17.65
C LYS A 213 1.76 7.76 17.12
N ILE A 214 1.97 6.49 16.75
CA ILE A 214 0.89 5.59 16.32
C ILE A 214 -0.02 5.25 17.49
N VAL A 215 0.56 4.93 18.66
CA VAL A 215 -0.19 4.66 19.89
C VAL A 215 -1.05 5.86 20.28
N GLN A 216 -0.47 7.07 20.27
CA GLN A 216 -1.20 8.32 20.53
C GLN A 216 -2.39 8.51 19.59
N LEU A 217 -2.19 8.23 18.28
CA LEU A 217 -3.27 8.36 17.30
C LEU A 217 -4.39 7.35 17.55
N GLY A 218 -4.05 6.11 17.93
CA GLY A 218 -5.03 5.09 18.33
C GLY A 218 -5.85 5.54 19.52
N GLU A 219 -5.22 6.04 20.58
CA GLU A 219 -5.89 6.57 21.76
C GLU A 219 -6.83 7.74 21.44
N GLU A 220 -6.37 8.70 20.63
CA GLU A 220 -7.17 9.87 20.26
C GLU A 220 -8.38 9.52 19.37
N LEU A 221 -8.30 8.44 18.59
CA LEU A 221 -9.36 7.99 17.70
C LEU A 221 -10.25 6.90 18.32
N GLY A 222 -9.81 6.30 19.44
CA GLY A 222 -10.46 5.13 20.02
C GLY A 222 -10.24 3.85 19.19
N GLU A 223 -9.18 3.82 18.37
CA GLU A 223 -8.83 2.68 17.53
C GLU A 223 -7.81 1.78 18.22
N MET A 224 -7.94 0.46 18.04
CA MET A 224 -6.99 -0.51 18.61
C MET A 224 -5.60 -0.33 18.00
N VAL A 225 -4.58 -0.43 18.84
CA VAL A 225 -3.19 -0.56 18.39
C VAL A 225 -2.71 -1.97 18.66
N VAL A 226 -2.04 -2.59 17.72
CA VAL A 226 -1.58 -3.99 17.79
C VAL A 226 -0.09 -4.06 17.51
N ALA A 227 0.64 -4.79 18.36
CA ALA A 227 2.02 -5.11 18.12
C ALA A 227 2.15 -6.41 17.32
N THR A 228 2.87 -6.38 16.19
CA THR A 228 3.14 -7.54 15.35
C THR A 228 4.64 -7.75 15.18
N GLY A 229 5.08 -9.00 15.01
CA GLY A 229 6.50 -9.35 14.92
C GLY A 229 7.08 -9.31 13.51
N ASP A 230 6.24 -9.31 12.47
CA ASP A 230 6.66 -9.47 11.06
C ASP A 230 7.58 -10.70 10.86
N VAL A 231 7.15 -11.83 11.39
CA VAL A 231 7.96 -13.05 11.47
C VAL A 231 8.24 -13.64 10.09
N HIS A 232 9.52 -13.85 9.78
CA HIS A 232 10.00 -14.47 8.55
C HIS A 232 10.72 -15.80 8.75
N PHE A 233 11.18 -16.08 9.98
CA PHE A 233 11.85 -17.32 10.35
C PHE A 233 11.64 -17.62 11.83
N LEU A 234 11.92 -18.87 12.25
CA LEU A 234 11.55 -19.35 13.58
C LEU A 234 12.54 -18.89 14.65
N ASN A 235 13.81 -19.25 14.50
CA ASN A 235 14.83 -18.97 15.50
C ASN A 235 15.82 -17.90 15.00
N PRO A 236 16.48 -17.11 15.85
CA PRO A 236 17.46 -16.10 15.44
C PRO A 236 18.53 -16.64 14.49
N GLU A 237 19.01 -17.86 14.69
CA GLU A 237 20.01 -18.53 13.85
C GLU A 237 19.53 -18.87 12.44
N ASP A 238 18.21 -18.92 12.21
CA ASP A 238 17.62 -19.24 10.91
C ASP A 238 17.70 -18.05 9.92
N GLU A 239 18.15 -16.88 10.35
CA GLU A 239 18.32 -15.70 9.51
C GLU A 239 19.18 -15.98 8.27
N VAL A 240 20.18 -16.86 8.40
CA VAL A 240 21.05 -17.27 7.29
C VAL A 240 20.27 -17.84 6.10
N PHE A 241 19.20 -18.59 6.34
CA PHE A 241 18.37 -19.16 5.28
C PHE A 241 17.61 -18.07 4.54
N ARG A 242 17.15 -17.03 5.26
CA ARG A 242 16.53 -15.87 4.66
C ARG A 242 17.51 -15.10 3.75
N HIS A 243 18.75 -14.89 4.20
CA HIS A 243 19.80 -14.25 3.41
C HIS A 243 20.05 -15.01 2.09
N ILE A 244 20.14 -16.35 2.14
CA ILE A 244 20.29 -17.17 0.94
C ILE A 244 19.12 -16.99 -0.03
N LEU A 245 17.88 -17.03 0.49
CA LEU A 245 16.68 -16.83 -0.34
C LEU A 245 16.61 -15.43 -0.96
N LEU A 246 16.97 -14.39 -0.25
CA LEU A 246 17.01 -13.03 -0.77
C LEU A 246 18.11 -12.85 -1.82
N ALA A 247 19.31 -13.39 -1.56
CA ALA A 247 20.41 -13.36 -2.50
C ALA A 247 20.07 -14.05 -3.82
N THR A 248 19.39 -15.21 -3.76
CA THR A 248 18.95 -15.93 -4.99
C THR A 248 17.91 -15.14 -5.80
N LYS A 249 17.16 -14.23 -5.17
CA LYS A 249 16.21 -13.31 -5.82
C LYS A 249 16.84 -12.01 -6.29
N GLY A 250 18.16 -11.82 -6.06
CA GLY A 250 18.91 -10.63 -6.49
C GLY A 250 18.67 -9.37 -5.64
N PHE A 251 18.25 -9.51 -4.38
CA PHE A 251 18.15 -8.36 -3.48
C PHE A 251 19.55 -7.86 -3.09
N ALA A 252 19.78 -6.56 -3.27
CA ALA A 252 21.09 -5.93 -3.02
C ALA A 252 21.44 -5.85 -1.52
N ASP A 253 20.46 -5.98 -0.65
CA ASP A 253 20.57 -5.91 0.81
C ASP A 253 20.32 -7.28 1.48
N ALA A 254 20.52 -8.36 0.73
CA ALA A 254 20.30 -9.72 1.20
C ALA A 254 21.09 -10.07 2.46
N ASP A 255 22.28 -9.47 2.65
CA ASP A 255 23.18 -9.75 3.77
C ASP A 255 22.96 -8.82 4.98
N LYS A 256 21.98 -7.88 4.90
CA LYS A 256 21.72 -6.99 6.02
C LYS A 256 20.94 -7.73 7.12
N PRO A 257 21.42 -7.67 8.39
CA PRO A 257 20.71 -8.27 9.49
C PRO A 257 19.31 -7.67 9.65
N MET A 258 18.31 -8.55 9.73
CA MET A 258 16.94 -8.18 10.05
C MET A 258 16.36 -9.22 11.02
N PRO A 259 16.26 -8.94 12.31
CA PRO A 259 15.89 -9.92 13.33
C PRO A 259 14.37 -10.19 13.33
N LEU A 260 13.88 -10.74 12.22
CA LEU A 260 12.47 -11.05 11.99
C LEU A 260 12.12 -12.48 12.41
N TYR A 261 12.69 -12.92 13.55
CA TYR A 261 12.40 -14.23 14.12
C TYR A 261 11.10 -14.22 14.95
N PHE A 262 10.59 -15.41 15.21
CA PHE A 262 9.41 -15.59 16.05
C PHE A 262 9.74 -15.24 17.49
N ARG A 263 9.08 -14.23 18.03
CA ARG A 263 9.18 -13.81 19.45
C ARG A 263 8.04 -14.40 20.25
N THR A 264 8.35 -14.87 21.45
CA THR A 264 7.33 -15.25 22.43
C THR A 264 6.57 -14.01 22.94
N THR A 265 5.48 -14.23 23.67
CA THR A 265 4.74 -13.11 24.31
C THR A 265 5.64 -12.31 25.22
N ASP A 266 6.49 -12.97 26.02
CA ASP A 266 7.41 -12.29 26.94
C ASP A 266 8.45 -11.46 26.18
N ASP A 267 8.99 -11.98 25.06
CA ASP A 267 9.91 -11.23 24.21
C ASP A 267 9.22 -10.00 23.63
N MET A 268 7.98 -10.14 23.14
CA MET A 268 7.21 -9.01 22.61
C MET A 268 6.90 -7.97 23.68
N LEU A 269 6.54 -8.38 24.90
CA LEU A 269 6.31 -7.45 26.02
C LEU A 269 7.60 -6.68 26.35
N ALA A 270 8.75 -7.35 26.33
CA ALA A 270 10.05 -6.71 26.55
C ALA A 270 10.38 -5.66 25.47
N GLU A 271 10.10 -5.96 24.18
CA GLU A 271 10.31 -5.05 23.05
C GLU A 271 9.52 -3.73 23.18
N PHE A 272 8.34 -3.77 23.81
CA PHE A 272 7.46 -2.60 23.97
C PHE A 272 7.46 -2.03 25.39
N SER A 273 8.36 -2.48 26.26
CA SER A 273 8.46 -2.03 27.67
C SER A 273 8.59 -0.50 27.83
N TYR A 274 9.15 0.19 26.83
CA TYR A 274 9.29 1.65 26.80
C TYR A 274 7.96 2.41 26.72
N LEU A 275 6.84 1.73 26.45
CA LEU A 275 5.47 2.29 26.50
C LEU A 275 4.83 2.19 27.89
N GLY A 276 5.47 1.50 28.83
CA GLY A 276 4.93 1.12 30.12
C GLY A 276 4.23 -0.25 30.08
N GLU A 277 4.19 -0.93 31.22
CA GLU A 277 3.72 -2.31 31.33
C GLU A 277 2.27 -2.50 30.86
N GLU A 278 1.36 -1.63 31.30
CA GLU A 278 -0.06 -1.67 30.95
C GLU A 278 -0.29 -1.52 29.44
N LYS A 279 0.34 -0.51 28.82
CA LYS A 279 0.21 -0.26 27.39
C LYS A 279 0.87 -1.36 26.55
N ALA A 280 2.03 -1.86 26.97
CA ALA A 280 2.68 -3.00 26.31
C ALA A 280 1.76 -4.24 26.34
N TYR A 281 1.14 -4.55 27.47
CA TYR A 281 0.22 -5.68 27.59
C TYR A 281 -1.03 -5.49 26.72
N GLU A 282 -1.61 -4.30 26.70
CA GLU A 282 -2.75 -3.96 25.86
C GLU A 282 -2.47 -4.25 24.37
N ILE A 283 -1.33 -3.73 23.84
CA ILE A 283 -1.04 -3.82 22.39
C ILE A 283 -0.47 -5.20 21.98
N VAL A 284 0.19 -5.91 22.87
CA VAL A 284 0.82 -7.23 22.60
C VAL A 284 -0.16 -8.38 22.85
N VAL A 285 -1.03 -8.28 23.85
CA VAL A 285 -1.87 -9.40 24.29
C VAL A 285 -3.35 -9.12 24.05
N GLU A 286 -3.90 -8.05 24.63
CA GLU A 286 -5.33 -7.84 24.63
C GLU A 286 -5.89 -7.53 23.24
N ASN A 287 -5.30 -6.54 22.55
CA ASN A 287 -5.82 -6.09 21.28
C ASN A 287 -5.67 -7.14 20.16
N PRO A 288 -4.56 -7.90 20.03
CA PRO A 288 -4.50 -9.03 19.11
C PRO A 288 -5.58 -10.09 19.35
N ASN A 289 -5.85 -10.42 20.61
CA ASN A 289 -6.92 -11.36 20.95
C ASN A 289 -8.31 -10.79 20.60
N LYS A 290 -8.59 -9.51 20.89
CA LYS A 290 -9.83 -8.86 20.49
C LYS A 290 -10.05 -8.93 18.97
N ILE A 291 -9.00 -8.70 18.16
CA ILE A 291 -9.09 -8.82 16.70
C ILE A 291 -9.36 -10.27 16.27
N ALA A 292 -8.68 -11.23 16.89
CA ALA A 292 -8.90 -12.65 16.63
C ALA A 292 -10.37 -13.06 16.96
N ASP A 293 -10.90 -12.59 18.09
CA ASP A 293 -12.27 -12.86 18.52
C ASP A 293 -13.33 -12.22 17.61
N MET A 294 -12.97 -11.17 16.87
CA MET A 294 -13.87 -10.58 15.85
C MET A 294 -14.01 -11.48 14.62
N CYS A 295 -13.13 -12.45 14.41
CA CYS A 295 -13.12 -13.33 13.25
C CYS A 295 -13.89 -14.63 13.52
N GLU A 296 -14.87 -14.93 12.68
CA GLU A 296 -15.59 -16.20 12.71
C GLU A 296 -14.69 -17.34 12.23
N THR A 297 -14.96 -18.55 12.74
CA THR A 297 -14.32 -19.75 12.20
C THR A 297 -14.76 -19.96 10.74
N MET A 298 -13.83 -19.86 9.82
CA MET A 298 -14.07 -19.99 8.39
C MET A 298 -13.14 -21.02 7.76
N ARG A 299 -13.64 -21.64 6.70
CA ARG A 299 -12.82 -22.50 5.86
C ARG A 299 -12.48 -21.80 4.56
N PRO A 300 -11.21 -21.42 4.32
CA PRO A 300 -10.79 -20.72 3.11
C PRO A 300 -11.05 -21.53 1.83
N VAL A 301 -10.82 -22.85 1.89
CA VAL A 301 -11.05 -23.77 0.76
C VAL A 301 -12.19 -24.72 1.12
N PRO A 302 -13.32 -24.71 0.37
CA PRO A 302 -14.42 -25.63 0.60
C PRO A 302 -13.99 -27.10 0.45
N HIS A 303 -14.66 -28.00 1.15
CA HIS A 303 -14.44 -29.46 1.00
C HIS A 303 -14.89 -29.98 -0.35
N ASN A 304 -15.96 -29.40 -0.87
CA ASN A 304 -16.59 -29.85 -2.11
C ASN A 304 -15.77 -29.42 -3.31
N LEU A 305 -15.73 -30.30 -4.31
CA LEU A 305 -15.17 -29.97 -5.61
C LEU A 305 -16.25 -29.23 -6.44
N PHE A 306 -15.87 -28.11 -6.99
CA PHE A 306 -16.72 -27.31 -7.87
C PHE A 306 -16.12 -27.37 -9.28
N ALA A 307 -16.61 -28.32 -10.09
CA ALA A 307 -16.23 -28.38 -11.50
C ALA A 307 -16.81 -27.16 -12.25
N PRO A 308 -16.02 -26.50 -13.09
CA PRO A 308 -16.53 -25.42 -13.92
C PRO A 308 -17.60 -25.96 -14.87
N LYS A 309 -18.73 -25.23 -14.96
CA LYS A 309 -19.76 -25.52 -15.95
C LYS A 309 -19.36 -24.87 -17.26
N ILE A 310 -18.89 -25.67 -18.20
CA ILE A 310 -18.55 -25.23 -19.56
C ILE A 310 -19.64 -25.75 -20.49
N GLU A 311 -20.31 -24.83 -21.17
CA GLU A 311 -21.35 -25.17 -22.14
C GLU A 311 -20.77 -26.08 -23.24
N ASN A 312 -21.51 -27.10 -23.64
CA ASN A 312 -21.13 -28.09 -24.64
C ASN A 312 -19.83 -28.86 -24.36
N SER A 313 -19.32 -28.84 -23.11
CA SER A 313 -18.01 -29.44 -22.77
C SER A 313 -17.87 -30.92 -23.10
N VAL A 314 -18.96 -31.68 -23.01
CA VAL A 314 -18.99 -33.13 -23.33
C VAL A 314 -18.88 -33.34 -24.84
N GLU A 315 -19.62 -32.58 -25.61
CA GLU A 315 -19.64 -32.63 -27.09
C GLU A 315 -18.30 -32.15 -27.66
N ASP A 316 -17.75 -31.07 -27.12
CA ASP A 316 -16.45 -30.56 -27.51
C ASP A 316 -15.34 -31.55 -27.17
N LEU A 317 -15.37 -32.15 -25.98
CA LEU A 317 -14.41 -33.18 -25.61
C LEU A 317 -14.50 -34.41 -26.55
N LYS A 318 -15.71 -34.88 -26.84
CA LYS A 318 -15.93 -35.96 -27.80
C LYS A 318 -15.38 -35.59 -29.17
N SER A 319 -15.67 -34.42 -29.68
CA SER A 319 -15.19 -33.92 -30.96
C SER A 319 -13.67 -33.89 -31.02
N LEU A 320 -13.01 -33.37 -29.98
CA LEU A 320 -11.57 -33.31 -29.86
C LEU A 320 -10.94 -34.73 -29.82
N VAL A 321 -11.49 -35.60 -28.97
CA VAL A 321 -10.97 -36.98 -28.80
C VAL A 321 -11.14 -37.79 -30.08
N TYR A 322 -12.35 -37.85 -30.62
CA TYR A 322 -12.63 -38.61 -31.85
C TYR A 322 -11.97 -38.01 -33.09
N GLY A 323 -11.88 -36.69 -33.16
CA GLY A 323 -11.15 -36.01 -34.24
C GLY A 323 -9.65 -36.33 -34.18
N LYS A 324 -9.05 -36.33 -33.00
CA LYS A 324 -7.66 -36.77 -32.81
C LYS A 324 -7.46 -38.24 -33.12
N PHE A 325 -8.40 -39.09 -32.69
CA PHE A 325 -8.39 -40.52 -32.93
C PHE A 325 -8.39 -40.83 -34.45
N ARG A 326 -9.35 -40.28 -35.21
CA ARG A 326 -9.43 -40.44 -36.68
C ARG A 326 -8.18 -39.95 -37.38
N ARG A 327 -7.60 -38.83 -36.94
CA ARG A 327 -6.37 -38.30 -37.53
C ARG A 327 -5.17 -39.21 -37.32
N LEU A 328 -5.10 -39.94 -36.19
CA LEU A 328 -4.00 -40.83 -35.88
C LEU A 328 -4.14 -42.24 -36.50
N TYR A 329 -5.35 -42.77 -36.52
CA TYR A 329 -5.62 -44.16 -36.86
C TYR A 329 -6.49 -44.34 -38.11
N GLY A 330 -6.98 -43.24 -38.70
CA GLY A 330 -7.90 -43.33 -39.85
C GLY A 330 -9.25 -43.91 -39.46
N ASP A 331 -9.93 -44.46 -40.46
CA ASP A 331 -11.23 -45.12 -40.28
C ASP A 331 -11.13 -46.60 -39.88
N ASN A 332 -9.92 -47.17 -39.91
CA ASN A 332 -9.64 -48.57 -39.53
C ASN A 332 -8.63 -48.65 -38.37
N PRO A 333 -9.04 -48.35 -37.14
CA PRO A 333 -8.16 -48.40 -35.98
C PRO A 333 -7.73 -49.84 -35.67
N PRO A 334 -6.58 -50.04 -35.02
CA PRO A 334 -6.14 -51.35 -34.57
C PRO A 334 -7.17 -52.03 -33.65
N GLU A 335 -7.24 -53.38 -33.71
CA GLU A 335 -8.15 -54.16 -32.88
C GLU A 335 -7.91 -53.89 -31.40
N GLY A 336 -8.97 -53.57 -30.63
CA GLY A 336 -8.90 -53.19 -29.21
C GLY A 336 -8.97 -51.70 -28.90
N PHE A 337 -8.82 -50.81 -29.88
CA PHE A 337 -8.94 -49.35 -29.69
C PHE A 337 -10.38 -48.81 -29.92
N ALA A 338 -11.28 -49.65 -30.41
CA ALA A 338 -12.68 -49.29 -30.76
C ALA A 338 -13.73 -49.70 -29.68
N LYS A 339 -13.29 -50.05 -28.47
CA LYS A 339 -14.20 -50.39 -27.34
C LYS A 339 -14.41 -49.25 -26.39
#